data_9457060a61d77ae8147a94de0a2f0cac
#
_entry.id   9457060a61d77ae8147a94de0a2f0cac
#
_cell.length_a   1.000
_cell.length_b   1.000
_cell.length_c   1.000
_cell.angle_alpha   90.00
_cell.angle_beta   90.00
_cell.angle_gamma   90.00
#
_symmetry.space_group_name_H-M   'P 1'
#
loop_
_entity.id
_entity.type
_entity.pdbx_description
1 polymer ?
#
loop_
_entity_poly.entity_id
_entity_poly.type
_entity_poly.pdbx_seq_one_letter_code
_entity_poly.pdbx_strand_id
1 'polypeptide(L)'
;SVSVKNEEKLTILIAPSWFDGCIFDTCIQELLQELSKLPYKVVLRSHPEFEKRKKKIFKSIQQLIKQYPGMEIDELPNVFERLQSTDILITDRSGIAFEFAFGIQKPVLFINTNLKINNPDYQELEIEPIENSLRYEMGVSVSPDNLEQIKDKLTELQTMSVGFVQKMESLSSEIFYNSESTYQAGLGYIISKLRND
;
A
#
# COMPACT_ATOMS: atom_id res chain seq x y z
N SER A 1 32.31 -26.89 -8.16
CA SER A 1 31.63 -25.61 -8.42
C SER A 1 30.33 -25.61 -7.66
N VAL A 2 30.29 -24.94 -6.51
CA VAL A 2 29.07 -24.72 -5.75
C VAL A 2 28.33 -23.64 -6.52
N SER A 3 27.19 -23.97 -7.13
CA SER A 3 26.30 -22.99 -7.72
C SER A 3 25.74 -22.16 -6.56
N VAL A 4 26.18 -20.91 -6.47
CA VAL A 4 25.54 -19.89 -5.62
C VAL A 4 24.09 -19.78 -6.13
N LYS A 5 23.12 -20.31 -5.39
CA LYS A 5 21.72 -19.97 -5.58
C LYS A 5 21.64 -18.45 -5.48
N ASN A 6 21.30 -17.78 -6.57
CA ASN A 6 20.88 -16.40 -6.54
C ASN A 6 19.65 -16.37 -5.62
N GLU A 7 19.80 -15.92 -4.39
CA GLU A 7 18.66 -15.62 -3.53
C GLU A 7 17.89 -14.52 -4.25
N GLU A 8 16.67 -14.82 -4.68
CA GLU A 8 15.80 -13.81 -5.29
C GLU A 8 15.60 -12.68 -4.28
N LYS A 9 15.94 -11.47 -4.71
CA LYS A 9 15.77 -10.29 -3.87
C LYS A 9 14.28 -10.08 -3.63
N LEU A 10 13.90 -9.84 -2.38
CA LEU A 10 12.54 -9.46 -2.04
C LEU A 10 12.13 -8.19 -2.80
N THR A 11 10.89 -8.18 -3.25
CA THR A 11 10.31 -7.08 -4.04
C THR A 11 9.52 -6.14 -3.16
N ILE A 12 9.92 -4.87 -3.13
CA ILE A 12 9.18 -3.77 -2.53
C ILE A 12 8.37 -3.07 -3.61
N LEU A 13 7.07 -2.92 -3.40
CA LEU A 13 6.19 -2.08 -4.21
C LEU A 13 5.94 -0.75 -3.47
N ILE A 14 6.27 0.37 -4.09
CA ILE A 14 5.88 1.70 -3.62
C ILE A 14 4.63 2.11 -4.41
N ALA A 15 3.48 2.20 -3.75
CA ALA A 15 2.20 2.54 -4.37
C ALA A 15 1.44 3.61 -3.57
N PRO A 16 1.82 4.89 -3.72
CA PRO A 16 1.17 5.98 -3.00
C PRO A 16 -0.23 6.29 -3.51
N SER A 17 -0.98 7.02 -2.70
CA SER A 17 -2.21 7.69 -3.14
C SER A 17 -1.90 8.87 -4.09
N TRP A 18 -2.94 9.57 -4.51
CA TRP A 18 -2.81 10.65 -5.50
C TRP A 18 -3.21 12.05 -4.98
N PHE A 19 -3.47 12.16 -3.67
CA PHE A 19 -3.82 13.45 -3.06
C PHE A 19 -2.61 14.39 -2.93
N ASP A 20 -2.88 15.66 -2.67
CA ASP A 20 -1.83 16.64 -2.39
C ASP A 20 -1.16 16.35 -1.04
N GLY A 21 0.18 16.27 -1.03
CA GLY A 21 0.94 15.85 0.14
C GLY A 21 1.14 14.33 0.28
N CYS A 22 0.89 13.55 -0.76
CA CYS A 22 1.25 12.13 -0.82
C CYS A 22 2.78 11.93 -0.86
N ILE A 23 3.25 10.69 -0.81
CA ILE A 23 4.69 10.35 -0.87
C ILE A 23 5.39 11.04 -2.06
N PHE A 24 4.74 11.11 -3.22
CA PHE A 24 5.33 11.72 -4.41
C PHE A 24 5.57 13.23 -4.28
N ASP A 25 4.78 13.91 -3.49
CA ASP A 25 4.92 15.35 -3.25
C ASP A 25 5.87 15.66 -2.09
N THR A 26 6.05 14.73 -1.16
CA THR A 26 6.70 15.01 0.13
C THR A 26 8.10 14.42 0.27
N CYS A 27 8.27 13.12 -0.03
CA CYS A 27 9.49 12.43 0.39
C CYS A 27 9.97 11.33 -0.57
N ILE A 28 9.51 11.30 -1.82
CA ILE A 28 9.88 10.22 -2.75
C ILE A 28 11.39 10.14 -2.99
N GLN A 29 12.08 11.27 -3.06
CA GLN A 29 13.52 11.29 -3.34
C GLN A 29 14.30 10.65 -2.19
N GLU A 30 14.02 11.06 -0.97
CA GLU A 30 14.65 10.56 0.26
C GLU A 30 14.30 9.08 0.45
N LEU A 31 13.07 8.68 0.18
CA LEU A 31 12.62 7.29 0.25
C LEU A 31 13.41 6.40 -0.71
N LEU A 32 13.55 6.80 -1.97
CA LEU A 32 14.34 6.05 -2.96
C LEU A 32 15.81 5.98 -2.57
N GLN A 33 16.37 7.07 -2.03
CA GLN A 33 17.73 7.12 -1.56
C GLN A 33 17.98 6.14 -0.41
N GLU A 34 17.09 6.06 0.58
CA GLU A 34 17.22 5.10 1.69
C GLU A 34 17.07 3.66 1.21
N LEU A 35 16.09 3.39 0.34
CA LEU A 35 15.87 2.05 -0.21
C LEU A 35 17.02 1.60 -1.12
N SER A 36 17.72 2.51 -1.80
CA SER A 36 18.87 2.17 -2.66
C SER A 36 20.07 1.58 -1.90
N LYS A 37 20.13 1.81 -0.59
CA LYS A 37 21.17 1.23 0.29
C LYS A 37 20.88 -0.21 0.69
N LEU A 38 19.71 -0.73 0.34
CA LEU A 38 19.20 -2.01 0.81
C LEU A 38 19.13 -3.04 -0.36
N PRO A 39 19.22 -4.33 -0.07
CA PRO A 39 19.29 -5.38 -1.10
C PRO A 39 17.91 -5.79 -1.63
N TYR A 40 17.03 -4.84 -1.91
CA TYR A 40 15.68 -5.09 -2.42
C TYR A 40 15.56 -4.75 -3.91
N LYS A 41 14.63 -5.42 -4.60
CA LYS A 41 14.08 -4.93 -5.86
C LYS A 41 12.96 -3.93 -5.51
N VAL A 42 13.02 -2.73 -6.08
CA VAL A 42 12.02 -1.69 -5.82
C VAL A 42 11.23 -1.41 -7.08
N VAL A 43 9.91 -1.51 -6.97
CA VAL A 43 8.97 -1.21 -8.05
C VAL A 43 8.08 -0.06 -7.61
N LEU A 44 7.93 0.94 -8.45
CA LEU A 44 7.12 2.11 -8.16
C LEU A 44 5.88 2.12 -9.06
N ARG A 45 4.71 2.14 -8.46
CA ARG A 45 3.43 2.23 -9.15
C ARG A 45 2.72 3.53 -8.81
N SER A 46 2.45 4.31 -9.83
CA SER A 46 1.66 5.53 -9.69
C SER A 46 0.17 5.23 -9.80
N HIS A 47 -0.64 5.99 -9.07
CA HIS A 47 -2.08 6.00 -9.28
C HIS A 47 -2.41 6.70 -10.62
N PRO A 48 -3.32 6.17 -11.47
CA PRO A 48 -3.65 6.78 -12.76
C PRO A 48 -4.08 8.25 -12.69
N GLU A 49 -4.79 8.64 -11.63
CA GLU A 49 -5.18 10.04 -11.42
C GLU A 49 -3.99 10.95 -11.12
N PHE A 50 -2.94 10.46 -10.44
CA PHE A 50 -1.72 11.23 -10.24
C PHE A 50 -1.03 11.51 -11.58
N GLU A 51 -0.91 10.51 -12.42
CA GLU A 51 -0.31 10.65 -13.76
C GLU A 51 -1.06 11.65 -14.64
N LYS A 52 -2.39 11.63 -14.59
CA LYS A 52 -3.22 12.56 -15.37
C LYS A 52 -3.11 14.00 -14.87
N ARG A 53 -3.14 14.20 -13.55
CA ARG A 53 -3.23 15.52 -12.92
C ARG A 53 -1.86 16.17 -12.71
N LYS A 54 -0.84 15.39 -12.40
CA LYS A 54 0.51 15.87 -12.02
C LYS A 54 1.59 15.38 -13.00
N LYS A 55 1.32 15.44 -14.30
CA LYS A 55 2.19 14.93 -15.38
C LYS A 55 3.66 15.37 -15.27
N LYS A 56 3.89 16.63 -14.90
CA LYS A 56 5.26 17.16 -14.77
C LYS A 56 6.01 16.49 -13.62
N ILE A 57 5.36 16.35 -12.47
CA ILE A 57 5.94 15.71 -11.28
C ILE A 57 6.19 14.23 -11.58
N PHE A 58 5.22 13.53 -12.17
CA PHE A 58 5.39 12.12 -12.52
C PHE A 58 6.57 11.91 -13.49
N LYS A 59 6.72 12.79 -14.49
CA LYS A 59 7.87 12.74 -15.41
C LYS A 59 9.21 12.92 -14.67
N SER A 60 9.25 13.82 -13.69
CA SER A 60 10.45 14.00 -12.86
C SER A 60 10.76 12.75 -12.02
N ILE A 61 9.74 12.10 -11.47
CA ILE A 61 9.89 10.84 -10.72
C ILE A 61 10.39 9.72 -11.63
N GLN A 62 9.89 9.63 -12.86
CA GLN A 62 10.38 8.66 -13.86
C GLN A 62 11.86 8.89 -14.22
N GLN A 63 12.33 10.14 -14.21
CA GLN A 63 13.73 10.45 -14.42
C GLN A 63 14.57 10.14 -13.17
N LEU A 64 14.03 10.42 -11.99
CA LEU A 64 14.69 10.16 -10.72
C LEU A 64 14.94 8.67 -10.51
N ILE A 65 13.94 7.82 -10.75
CA ILE A 65 14.06 6.37 -10.51
C ILE A 65 15.15 5.72 -11.39
N LYS A 66 15.40 6.26 -12.59
CA LYS A 66 16.46 5.79 -13.48
C LYS A 66 17.88 5.99 -12.92
N GLN A 67 18.04 6.82 -11.90
CA GLN A 67 19.33 7.05 -11.24
C GLN A 67 19.66 5.95 -10.23
N TYR A 68 18.68 5.09 -9.90
CA TYR A 68 18.83 4.03 -8.92
C TYR A 68 18.79 2.65 -9.59
N PRO A 69 19.96 1.97 -9.75
CA PRO A 69 20.00 0.61 -10.32
C PRO A 69 19.14 -0.37 -9.51
N GLY A 70 18.34 -1.17 -10.19
CA GLY A 70 17.44 -2.15 -9.55
C GLY A 70 16.09 -1.59 -9.11
N MET A 71 15.80 -0.34 -9.46
CA MET A 71 14.48 0.26 -9.29
C MET A 71 13.79 0.45 -10.65
N GLU A 72 12.51 0.22 -10.71
CA GLU A 72 11.73 0.29 -11.94
C GLU A 72 10.33 0.90 -11.72
N ILE A 73 9.75 1.44 -12.80
CA ILE A 73 8.33 1.82 -12.83
C ILE A 73 7.52 0.57 -13.16
N ASP A 74 6.40 0.40 -12.48
CA ASP A 74 5.46 -0.67 -12.79
C ASP A 74 4.70 -0.40 -14.10
N GLU A 75 4.85 -1.29 -15.04
CA GLU A 75 4.18 -1.24 -16.34
C GLU A 75 3.05 -2.28 -16.47
N LEU A 76 2.79 -3.08 -15.44
CA LEU A 76 1.72 -4.06 -15.47
C LEU A 76 0.35 -3.35 -15.50
N PRO A 77 -0.53 -3.71 -16.43
CA PRO A 77 -1.86 -3.10 -16.51
C PRO A 77 -2.72 -3.46 -15.30
N ASN A 78 -2.53 -4.66 -14.75
CA ASN A 78 -3.31 -5.16 -13.62
C ASN A 78 -2.54 -4.99 -12.30
N VAL A 79 -3.11 -4.22 -11.38
CA VAL A 79 -2.52 -4.01 -10.05
C VAL A 79 -2.45 -5.33 -9.25
N PHE A 80 -3.43 -6.21 -9.41
CA PHE A 80 -3.50 -7.45 -8.65
C PHE A 80 -2.32 -8.39 -8.95
N GLU A 81 -1.92 -8.51 -10.21
CA GLU A 81 -0.72 -9.27 -10.60
C GLU A 81 0.54 -8.70 -9.94
N ARG A 82 0.63 -7.38 -9.84
CA ARG A 82 1.74 -6.72 -9.15
C ARG A 82 1.72 -7.01 -7.66
N LEU A 83 0.56 -6.92 -7.01
CA LEU A 83 0.43 -7.21 -5.58
C LEU A 83 0.84 -8.66 -5.26
N GLN A 84 0.43 -9.63 -6.07
CA GLN A 84 0.81 -11.05 -5.89
C GLN A 84 2.34 -11.27 -5.95
N SER A 85 3.05 -10.53 -6.80
CA SER A 85 4.51 -10.61 -6.95
C SER A 85 5.28 -9.70 -5.99
N THR A 86 4.59 -9.03 -5.06
CA THR A 86 5.17 -8.11 -4.08
C THR A 86 5.36 -8.80 -2.74
N ASP A 87 6.50 -8.57 -2.09
CA ASP A 87 6.78 -9.07 -0.75
C ASP A 87 6.45 -8.03 0.32
N ILE A 88 6.69 -6.75 0.04
CA ILE A 88 6.45 -5.64 0.96
C ILE A 88 5.79 -4.50 0.17
N LEU A 89 4.66 -4.00 0.67
CA LEU A 89 4.04 -2.78 0.17
C LEU A 89 4.48 -1.57 1.00
N ILE A 90 4.94 -0.52 0.34
CA ILE A 90 5.11 0.81 0.94
C ILE A 90 4.05 1.73 0.37
N THR A 91 3.25 2.33 1.24
CA THR A 91 2.19 3.25 0.83
C THR A 91 1.96 4.34 1.88
N ASP A 92 1.08 5.29 1.59
CA ASP A 92 0.69 6.37 2.51
C ASP A 92 -0.77 6.22 3.00
N ARG A 93 -1.70 6.94 2.40
CA ARG A 93 -3.14 6.95 2.70
C ARG A 93 -3.96 6.31 1.57
N SER A 94 -3.43 5.29 0.96
CA SER A 94 -4.06 4.59 -0.16
C SER A 94 -4.81 3.35 0.29
N GLY A 95 -5.99 3.13 -0.29
CA GLY A 95 -6.80 1.92 -0.06
C GLY A 95 -6.13 0.62 -0.49
N ILE A 96 -5.08 0.68 -1.32
CA ILE A 96 -4.28 -0.49 -1.74
C ILE A 96 -3.69 -1.25 -0.55
N ALA A 97 -3.52 -0.58 0.60
CA ALA A 97 -3.08 -1.22 1.85
C ALA A 97 -4.02 -2.33 2.30
N PHE A 98 -5.34 -2.11 2.17
CA PHE A 98 -6.35 -3.11 2.49
C PHE A 98 -6.31 -4.29 1.51
N GLU A 99 -6.21 -4.00 0.22
CA GLU A 99 -6.09 -5.04 -0.81
C GLU A 99 -4.87 -5.92 -0.57
N PHE A 100 -3.76 -5.32 -0.14
CA PHE A 100 -2.53 -6.04 0.15
C PHE A 100 -2.59 -6.81 1.47
N ALA A 101 -3.00 -6.15 2.57
CA ALA A 101 -3.01 -6.77 3.89
C ALA A 101 -4.05 -7.90 4.00
N PHE A 102 -5.26 -7.70 3.49
CA PHE A 102 -6.34 -8.70 3.57
C PHE A 102 -6.38 -9.65 2.38
N GLY A 103 -6.07 -9.16 1.16
CA GLY A 103 -6.14 -9.98 -0.05
C GLY A 103 -4.87 -10.80 -0.32
N ILE A 104 -3.68 -10.23 -0.09
CA ILE A 104 -2.39 -10.90 -0.27
C ILE A 104 -1.86 -11.47 1.05
N GLN A 105 -2.41 -11.02 2.18
CA GLN A 105 -2.05 -11.45 3.53
C GLN A 105 -0.57 -11.20 3.88
N LYS A 106 -0.06 -10.04 3.44
CA LYS A 106 1.29 -9.58 3.75
C LYS A 106 1.25 -8.20 4.43
N PRO A 107 2.20 -7.90 5.35
CA PRO A 107 2.20 -6.64 6.08
C PRO A 107 2.65 -5.45 5.23
N VAL A 108 2.22 -4.24 5.65
CA VAL A 108 2.41 -2.96 4.96
C VAL A 108 3.35 -2.06 5.74
N LEU A 109 4.27 -1.37 5.04
CA LEU A 109 4.99 -0.22 5.59
C LEU A 109 4.28 1.08 5.18
N PHE A 110 3.82 1.82 6.16
CA PHE A 110 3.14 3.09 5.94
C PHE A 110 4.09 4.28 6.11
N ILE A 111 4.07 5.19 5.14
CA ILE A 111 4.66 6.52 5.32
C ILE A 111 3.56 7.44 5.88
N ASN A 112 3.82 8.05 7.04
CA ASN A 112 2.87 8.91 7.74
C ASN A 112 2.83 10.31 7.13
N THR A 113 2.40 10.41 5.88
CA THR A 113 2.07 11.69 5.25
C THR A 113 0.84 12.34 5.90
N ASN A 114 0.56 13.60 5.60
CA ASN A 114 -0.61 14.32 6.10
C ASN A 114 -1.90 13.55 5.85
N LEU A 115 -2.91 13.81 6.67
CA LEU A 115 -4.22 13.20 6.50
C LEU A 115 -4.84 13.63 5.17
N LYS A 116 -5.44 12.68 4.47
CA LYS A 116 -6.26 12.93 3.29
C LYS A 116 -7.65 13.36 3.76
N ILE A 117 -7.89 14.66 3.83
CA ILE A 117 -9.16 15.23 4.27
C ILE A 117 -9.96 15.59 3.02
N ASN A 118 -11.02 14.84 2.73
CA ASN A 118 -11.94 15.12 1.62
C ASN A 118 -13.17 15.93 2.08
N ASN A 119 -13.60 15.74 3.34
CA ASN A 119 -14.68 16.48 3.96
C ASN A 119 -14.11 17.36 5.07
N PRO A 120 -14.14 18.69 5.01
CA PRO A 120 -13.63 19.57 6.06
C PRO A 120 -14.36 19.37 7.39
N ASP A 121 -15.63 18.96 7.35
CA ASP A 121 -16.49 18.77 8.52
C ASP A 121 -16.41 17.34 9.08
N TYR A 122 -15.41 16.55 8.68
CA TYR A 122 -15.29 15.14 9.10
C TYR A 122 -15.21 14.96 10.63
N GLN A 123 -14.69 15.94 11.34
CA GLN A 123 -14.58 15.91 12.80
C GLN A 123 -15.95 15.94 13.51
N GLU A 124 -16.98 16.51 12.87
CA GLU A 124 -18.33 16.54 13.41
C GLU A 124 -18.99 15.16 13.44
N LEU A 125 -18.46 14.19 12.66
CA LEU A 125 -19.00 12.85 12.62
C LEU A 125 -18.58 11.99 13.83
N GLU A 126 -17.56 12.40 14.58
CA GLU A 126 -17.00 11.66 15.73
C GLU A 126 -16.68 10.19 15.43
N ILE A 127 -16.44 9.87 14.14
CA ILE A 127 -16.13 8.51 13.67
C ILE A 127 -14.70 8.51 13.11
N GLU A 128 -13.84 7.67 13.69
CA GLU A 128 -12.50 7.44 13.13
C GLU A 128 -12.62 6.59 11.85
N PRO A 129 -12.07 7.06 10.70
CA PRO A 129 -12.01 6.24 9.50
C PRO A 129 -11.26 4.93 9.74
N ILE A 130 -11.82 3.84 9.24
CA ILE A 130 -11.25 2.48 9.38
C ILE A 130 -9.82 2.40 8.82
N GLU A 131 -9.50 3.21 7.83
CA GLU A 131 -8.16 3.33 7.26
C GLU A 131 -7.13 3.85 8.26
N ASN A 132 -7.54 4.58 9.28
CA ASN A 132 -6.65 5.06 10.33
C ASN A 132 -6.52 4.02 11.46
N SER A 133 -7.63 3.52 11.97
CA SER A 133 -7.63 2.59 13.11
C SER A 133 -6.93 1.27 12.80
N LEU A 134 -7.06 0.75 11.58
CA LEU A 134 -6.46 -0.53 11.19
C LEU A 134 -4.99 -0.46 10.74
N ARG A 135 -4.40 0.71 10.57
CA ARG A 135 -3.01 0.83 10.09
C ARG A 135 -2.02 0.02 10.95
N TYR A 136 -2.17 0.10 12.27
CA TYR A 136 -1.29 -0.59 13.21
C TYR A 136 -1.51 -2.11 13.24
N GLU A 137 -2.68 -2.56 12.80
CA GLU A 137 -2.99 -3.98 12.64
C GLU A 137 -2.40 -4.55 11.33
N MET A 138 -2.37 -3.72 10.29
CA MET A 138 -1.89 -4.11 8.96
C MET A 138 -0.38 -3.98 8.78
N GLY A 139 0.33 -3.28 9.67
CA GLY A 139 1.77 -3.11 9.49
C GLY A 139 2.40 -2.10 10.43
N VAL A 140 3.54 -1.57 10.01
CA VAL A 140 4.30 -0.55 10.75
C VAL A 140 4.33 0.76 9.99
N SER A 141 4.72 1.84 10.67
CA SER A 141 4.79 3.15 10.06
C SER A 141 6.10 3.88 10.34
N VAL A 142 6.44 4.81 9.44
CA VAL A 142 7.57 5.73 9.58
C VAL A 142 7.15 7.14 9.17
N SER A 143 7.69 8.16 9.85
CA SER A 143 7.50 9.56 9.44
C SER A 143 8.30 9.87 8.17
N PRO A 144 7.79 10.74 7.27
CA PRO A 144 8.60 11.29 6.18
C PRO A 144 9.91 11.95 6.64
N ASP A 145 9.93 12.49 7.87
CA ASP A 145 11.09 13.15 8.45
C ASP A 145 12.14 12.20 9.05
N ASN A 146 11.85 10.90 9.11
CA ASN A 146 12.69 9.88 9.77
C ASN A 146 12.91 8.65 8.87
N LEU A 147 13.08 8.86 7.56
CA LEU A 147 13.23 7.75 6.60
C LEU A 147 14.51 6.94 6.77
N GLU A 148 15.50 7.44 7.50
CA GLU A 148 16.69 6.68 7.91
C GLU A 148 16.32 5.42 8.74
N GLN A 149 15.16 5.42 9.38
CA GLN A 149 14.64 4.27 10.15
C GLN A 149 14.02 3.18 9.26
N ILE A 150 13.92 3.38 7.95
CA ILE A 150 13.20 2.46 7.05
C ILE A 150 13.75 1.03 7.09
N LYS A 151 15.06 0.88 7.25
CA LYS A 151 15.72 -0.41 7.37
C LYS A 151 15.21 -1.19 8.60
N ASP A 152 15.11 -0.51 9.73
CA ASP A 152 14.66 -1.12 10.99
C ASP A 152 13.18 -1.47 10.90
N LYS A 153 12.37 -0.60 10.27
CA LYS A 153 10.95 -0.83 10.01
C LYS A 153 10.70 -2.00 9.06
N LEU A 154 11.52 -2.17 8.04
CA LEU A 154 11.46 -3.35 7.16
C LEU A 154 11.80 -4.64 7.89
N THR A 155 12.75 -4.60 8.82
CA THR A 155 13.09 -5.74 9.69
C THR A 155 11.93 -6.06 10.65
N GLU A 156 11.30 -5.05 11.23
CA GLU A 156 10.12 -5.19 12.07
C GLU A 156 8.97 -5.87 11.32
N LEU A 157 8.70 -5.46 10.06
CA LEU A 157 7.70 -6.09 9.19
C LEU A 157 7.97 -7.58 8.95
N GLN A 158 9.22 -7.96 8.72
CA GLN A 158 9.58 -9.37 8.53
C GLN A 158 9.28 -10.21 9.77
N THR A 159 9.45 -9.63 10.95
CA THR A 159 9.09 -10.28 12.22
C THR A 159 7.57 -10.39 12.38
N MET A 160 6.81 -9.37 11.98
CA MET A 160 5.35 -9.37 12.01
C MET A 160 4.74 -10.45 11.10
N SER A 161 5.42 -10.86 10.04
CA SER A 161 4.88 -11.85 9.09
C SER A 161 4.53 -13.18 9.76
N VAL A 162 5.15 -13.48 10.89
CA VAL A 162 4.80 -14.65 11.72
C VAL A 162 3.45 -14.39 12.40
N GLY A 163 2.43 -15.17 12.04
CA GLY A 163 1.08 -15.04 12.58
C GLY A 163 0.21 -13.95 11.92
N PHE A 164 0.76 -13.22 10.94
CA PHE A 164 0.03 -12.16 10.25
C PHE A 164 -1.21 -12.66 9.50
N VAL A 165 -1.10 -13.81 8.86
CA VAL A 165 -2.21 -14.44 8.13
C VAL A 165 -3.40 -14.69 9.06
N GLN A 166 -3.17 -15.37 10.19
CA GLN A 166 -4.22 -15.67 11.16
C GLN A 166 -4.85 -14.39 11.74
N LYS A 167 -4.03 -13.36 11.96
CA LYS A 167 -4.50 -12.06 12.41
C LYS A 167 -5.42 -11.41 11.38
N MET A 168 -5.04 -11.40 10.10
CA MET A 168 -5.84 -10.82 9.02
C MET A 168 -7.13 -11.61 8.78
N GLU A 169 -7.11 -12.93 8.89
CA GLU A 169 -8.31 -13.76 8.83
C GLU A 169 -9.30 -13.43 9.95
N SER A 170 -8.81 -13.29 11.20
CA SER A 170 -9.66 -12.89 12.32
C SER A 170 -10.29 -11.51 12.12
N LEU A 171 -9.48 -10.52 11.78
CA LEU A 171 -9.94 -9.15 11.51
C LEU A 171 -10.91 -9.10 10.31
N SER A 172 -10.65 -9.88 9.27
CA SER A 172 -11.52 -9.97 8.11
C SER A 172 -12.93 -10.41 8.48
N SER A 173 -13.05 -11.40 9.37
CA SER A 173 -14.34 -11.91 9.84
C SER A 173 -15.14 -10.90 10.67
N GLU A 174 -14.44 -9.96 11.32
CA GLU A 174 -15.06 -8.90 12.13
C GLU A 174 -15.47 -7.68 11.29
N ILE A 175 -14.71 -7.38 10.24
CA ILE A 175 -14.83 -6.11 9.48
C ILE A 175 -15.67 -6.30 8.22
N PHE A 176 -15.49 -7.41 7.49
CA PHE A 176 -16.15 -7.63 6.20
C PHE A 176 -17.41 -8.45 6.36
N TYR A 177 -18.54 -7.79 6.15
CA TYR A 177 -19.85 -8.43 6.18
C TYR A 177 -20.08 -9.23 4.88
N ASN A 178 -20.51 -10.50 5.02
CA ASN A 178 -20.82 -11.40 3.89
C ASN A 178 -19.63 -11.63 2.91
N SER A 179 -18.40 -11.67 3.39
CA SER A 179 -17.19 -11.79 2.56
C SER A 179 -17.24 -12.95 1.54
N GLU A 180 -17.81 -14.09 1.93
CA GLU A 180 -17.95 -15.28 1.07
C GLU A 180 -19.17 -15.24 0.14
N SER A 181 -20.15 -14.39 0.41
CA SER A 181 -21.44 -14.34 -0.28
C SER A 181 -21.92 -12.93 -0.64
N THR A 182 -21.01 -11.98 -0.72
CA THR A 182 -21.32 -10.56 -0.98
C THR A 182 -22.17 -10.35 -2.22
N TYR A 183 -21.87 -11.07 -3.32
CA TYR A 183 -22.66 -11.00 -4.56
C TYR A 183 -24.10 -11.48 -4.36
N GLN A 184 -24.28 -12.65 -3.74
CA GLN A 184 -25.61 -13.23 -3.50
C GLN A 184 -26.43 -12.35 -2.54
N ALA A 185 -25.81 -11.85 -1.47
CA ALA A 185 -26.46 -10.96 -0.51
C ALA A 185 -26.87 -9.63 -1.16
N GLY A 186 -25.98 -9.02 -1.95
CA GLY A 186 -26.28 -7.80 -2.70
C GLY A 186 -27.41 -7.99 -3.73
N LEU A 187 -27.36 -9.04 -4.52
CA LEU A 187 -28.40 -9.38 -5.48
C LEU A 187 -29.74 -9.63 -4.80
N GLY A 188 -29.74 -10.40 -3.70
CA GLY A 188 -30.95 -10.68 -2.91
C GLY A 188 -31.57 -9.38 -2.37
N TYR A 189 -30.76 -8.46 -1.86
CA TYR A 189 -31.22 -7.16 -1.40
C TYR A 189 -31.87 -6.34 -2.52
N ILE A 190 -31.22 -6.22 -3.68
CA ILE A 190 -31.76 -5.50 -4.85
C ILE A 190 -33.10 -6.09 -5.29
N ILE A 191 -33.17 -7.41 -5.44
CA ILE A 191 -34.42 -8.10 -5.84
C ILE A 191 -35.54 -7.85 -4.82
N SER A 192 -35.22 -7.88 -3.51
CA SER A 192 -36.21 -7.62 -2.46
C SER A 192 -36.82 -6.21 -2.54
N LYS A 193 -36.02 -5.22 -2.93
CA LYS A 193 -36.48 -3.84 -3.11
C LYS A 193 -37.36 -3.67 -4.34
N LEU A 194 -36.98 -4.31 -5.47
CA LEU A 194 -37.75 -4.24 -6.71
C LEU A 194 -39.13 -4.97 -6.64
N ARG A 195 -39.33 -5.87 -5.67
CA ARG A 195 -40.61 -6.56 -5.48
C ARG A 195 -41.57 -5.85 -4.53
N ASN A 196 -41.11 -4.85 -3.81
CA ASN A 196 -41.90 -4.10 -2.86
C ASN A 196 -42.36 -2.73 -3.42
N ASP A 197 -42.05 -2.43 -4.68
CA ASP A 197 -42.61 -1.34 -5.50
C ASP A 197 -43.61 -1.91 -6.52
#